data_b0d3da04734fc7f68c8af671e0c2c29f
#
_entry.id   b0d3da04734fc7f68c8af671e0c2c29f
#
_cell.length_a   1.000
_cell.length_b   1.000
_cell.length_c   1.000
_cell.angle_alpha   90.00
_cell.angle_beta   90.00
_cell.angle_gamma   90.00
#
_symmetry.space_group_name_H-M   'P 1'
#
loop_
_entity.id
_entity.type
_entity.pdbx_description
1 polymer ?
#
loop_
_entity_poly.entity_id
_entity_poly.type
_entity_poly.pdbx_seq_one_letter_code
_entity_poly.pdbx_strand_id
1 'polypeptide(L)'
;MPQIPHPPLPTSPRQRRYWTPPHGSSRALLITQAARDHAGLLVAVTRDTQRASALEDELRIFAGDLPVLHFPDWETLPYDIFSPHPEIVSQRIATLYRLPSVQRGVLVVPIATLMQRIAPRSHITGSGLMLAKGQKLDLAVEQRRLEAAGYRHVPQVAEPGDYAVRGALIDIFPMGTAEPYRVELFDDEIDSIRSFDPETQRSQQPVEKVELLPAREFPLTEEAAKDFRTALRERFPIDVRRCPLYQDMKEGVTPGGLEYYLPLFFKNPQADVRDPAKESRTGTATLFDYLGEGALFVLGEGAGEASGHFWTNTAERYEQRAHDIERPVLPPAELYLSPEQLREQLNKRLRVEVVESGHEHAVDSGTLPAPELPLNRKGEEPGTSLRHFLESYPGRVLVAADSAGRREALMETLAAAGLRPQNVDGWPAFLGASSALSVAQTAAPSPQRGERAGGRGGPASPSAVPGQAKPKGLPLSPGAAGGEGIAPRFAITIAPL
;
A
#
# COMPACT_ATOMS: atom_id res chain seq x y z
N MET A 1 9.63 -15.08 17.66
CA MET A 1 9.79 -13.73 18.23
C MET A 1 9.27 -13.76 19.65
N PRO A 2 9.87 -13.07 20.62
CA PRO A 2 9.26 -12.92 21.93
C PRO A 2 7.88 -12.28 21.76
N GLN A 3 6.86 -12.88 22.38
CA GLN A 3 5.51 -12.33 22.37
C GLN A 3 5.49 -11.06 23.22
N ILE A 4 5.22 -9.94 22.59
CA ILE A 4 4.95 -8.70 23.30
C ILE A 4 3.44 -8.72 23.61
N PRO A 5 3.06 -8.64 24.89
CA PRO A 5 1.65 -8.72 25.25
C PRO A 5 0.88 -7.54 24.66
N HIS A 6 -0.29 -7.81 24.15
CA HIS A 6 -1.27 -6.82 23.76
C HIS A 6 -2.57 -7.03 24.56
N PRO A 7 -3.45 -6.00 24.68
CA PRO A 7 -4.74 -6.18 25.34
C PRO A 7 -5.60 -7.23 24.63
N PRO A 8 -6.54 -7.89 25.35
CA PRO A 8 -7.34 -9.00 24.82
C PRO A 8 -8.13 -8.61 23.55
N LEU A 9 -8.17 -9.53 22.59
CA LEU A 9 -8.96 -9.40 21.36
C LEU A 9 -10.41 -9.89 21.57
N PRO A 10 -11.39 -9.38 20.81
CA PRO A 10 -12.76 -9.89 20.83
C PRO A 10 -12.82 -11.26 20.15
N THR A 11 -13.65 -12.15 20.68
CA THR A 11 -13.91 -13.50 20.14
C THR A 11 -15.24 -13.58 19.39
N SER A 12 -16.08 -12.56 19.51
CA SER A 12 -17.36 -12.46 18.79
C SER A 12 -17.70 -11.00 18.50
N PRO A 13 -18.52 -10.69 17.48
CA PRO A 13 -18.96 -9.33 17.18
C PRO A 13 -19.72 -8.62 18.32
N ARG A 14 -20.33 -9.39 19.21
CA ARG A 14 -21.03 -8.85 20.38
C ARG A 14 -20.08 -8.37 21.48
N GLN A 15 -18.84 -8.85 21.48
CA GLN A 15 -17.82 -8.50 22.46
C GLN A 15 -17.01 -7.32 21.96
N ARG A 16 -17.35 -6.11 22.43
CA ARG A 16 -16.53 -4.92 22.19
C ARG A 16 -15.33 -4.92 23.12
N ARG A 17 -14.17 -4.53 22.61
CA ARG A 17 -12.96 -4.31 23.39
C ARG A 17 -12.53 -2.86 23.23
N TYR A 18 -12.08 -2.29 24.32
CA TYR A 18 -11.60 -0.91 24.37
C TYR A 18 -10.17 -0.91 24.87
N TRP A 19 -9.29 -0.21 24.15
CA TRP A 19 -7.90 -0.02 24.51
C TRP A 19 -7.63 1.43 24.82
N THR A 20 -6.75 1.71 25.82
CA THR A 20 -6.21 3.06 25.98
C THR A 20 -5.30 3.40 24.81
N PRO A 21 -5.14 4.70 24.45
CA PRO A 21 -4.32 5.09 23.32
C PRO A 21 -2.86 4.66 23.52
N PRO A 22 -2.27 3.89 22.60
CA PRO A 22 -0.86 3.56 22.66
C PRO A 22 0.00 4.80 22.34
N HIS A 23 1.15 4.93 22.99
CA HIS A 23 2.07 6.05 22.81
C HIS A 23 3.03 5.81 21.64
N GLY A 24 3.16 6.81 20.75
CA GLY A 24 4.11 6.76 19.62
C GLY A 24 3.96 5.52 18.75
N SER A 25 5.07 4.96 18.29
CA SER A 25 5.11 3.76 17.43
C SER A 25 4.65 2.48 18.13
N SER A 26 4.39 2.51 19.44
CA SER A 26 3.82 1.36 20.15
C SER A 26 2.46 0.95 19.57
N ARG A 27 1.73 1.88 18.96
CA ARG A 27 0.48 1.60 18.24
C ARG A 27 0.70 0.58 17.14
N ALA A 28 1.67 0.79 16.27
CA ALA A 28 2.01 -0.12 15.18
C ALA A 28 2.49 -1.48 15.69
N LEU A 29 3.29 -1.48 16.77
CA LEU A 29 3.75 -2.70 17.41
C LEU A 29 2.58 -3.54 17.97
N LEU A 30 1.64 -2.92 18.69
CA LEU A 30 0.47 -3.61 19.24
C LEU A 30 -0.46 -4.13 18.14
N ILE A 31 -0.69 -3.33 17.08
CA ILE A 31 -1.47 -3.76 15.91
C ILE A 31 -0.80 -4.96 15.23
N THR A 32 0.53 -4.93 15.04
CA THR A 32 1.27 -6.04 14.46
C THR A 32 1.13 -7.31 15.31
N GLN A 33 1.25 -7.18 16.63
CA GLN A 33 1.13 -8.34 17.54
C GLN A 33 -0.29 -8.88 17.54
N ALA A 34 -1.30 -8.00 17.60
CA ALA A 34 -2.71 -8.38 17.48
C ALA A 34 -3.01 -9.10 16.16
N ALA A 35 -2.44 -8.63 15.03
CA ALA A 35 -2.60 -9.27 13.72
C ALA A 35 -1.88 -10.64 13.63
N ARG A 36 -0.80 -10.84 14.39
CA ARG A 36 -0.14 -12.15 14.51
C ARG A 36 -0.95 -13.15 15.31
N ASP A 37 -1.66 -12.70 16.33
CA ASP A 37 -2.48 -13.55 17.19
C ASP A 37 -3.89 -13.75 16.65
N HIS A 38 -4.35 -12.86 15.76
CA HIS A 38 -5.63 -13.00 15.08
C HIS A 38 -5.54 -13.94 13.87
N ALA A 39 -6.54 -14.82 13.70
CA ALA A 39 -6.56 -15.80 12.60
C ALA A 39 -6.93 -15.21 11.23
N GLY A 40 -7.44 -13.96 11.18
CA GLY A 40 -7.90 -13.27 9.98
C GLY A 40 -7.10 -12.01 9.65
N LEU A 41 -7.62 -11.22 8.71
CA LEU A 41 -7.09 -9.90 8.38
C LEU A 41 -7.46 -8.90 9.50
N LEU A 42 -6.50 -8.10 9.94
CA LEU A 42 -6.74 -6.96 10.83
C LEU A 42 -6.88 -5.69 9.99
N VAL A 43 -7.97 -4.93 10.21
CA VAL A 43 -8.24 -3.66 9.54
C VAL A 43 -7.98 -2.53 10.55
N ALA A 44 -6.88 -1.82 10.37
CA ALA A 44 -6.51 -0.67 11.19
C ALA A 44 -7.14 0.60 10.59
N VAL A 45 -8.16 1.12 11.26
CA VAL A 45 -8.90 2.31 10.79
C VAL A 45 -8.36 3.55 11.47
N THR A 46 -7.89 4.51 10.67
CA THR A 46 -7.37 5.79 11.18
C THR A 46 -8.39 6.91 10.99
N ARG A 47 -8.25 7.98 11.76
CA ARG A 47 -9.14 9.14 11.66
C ARG A 47 -8.95 9.97 10.40
N ASP A 48 -7.74 9.92 9.79
CA ASP A 48 -7.34 10.70 8.61
C ASP A 48 -6.24 9.99 7.81
N THR A 49 -5.97 10.50 6.60
CA THR A 49 -4.95 9.99 5.67
C THR A 49 -3.53 10.13 6.22
N GLN A 50 -3.20 11.24 6.88
CA GLN A 50 -1.86 11.46 7.45
C GLN A 50 -1.53 10.39 8.51
N ARG A 51 -2.51 10.07 9.36
CA ARG A 51 -2.37 8.99 10.35
C ARG A 51 -2.28 7.61 9.71
N ALA A 52 -2.94 7.41 8.57
CA ALA A 52 -2.86 6.14 7.82
C ALA A 52 -1.46 5.93 7.26
N SER A 53 -0.90 6.93 6.58
CA SER A 53 0.46 6.85 6.02
C SER A 53 1.51 6.66 7.11
N ALA A 54 1.44 7.43 8.20
CA ALA A 54 2.34 7.26 9.34
C ALA A 54 2.25 5.85 9.97
N LEU A 55 1.02 5.33 10.12
CA LEU A 55 0.82 3.99 10.65
C LEU A 55 1.35 2.90 9.71
N GLU A 56 1.19 3.05 8.40
CA GLU A 56 1.74 2.13 7.40
C GLU A 56 3.26 2.07 7.50
N ASP A 57 3.93 3.22 7.56
CA ASP A 57 5.39 3.29 7.69
C ASP A 57 5.89 2.66 8.99
N GLU A 58 5.22 2.95 10.11
CA GLU A 58 5.52 2.32 11.40
C GLU A 58 5.31 0.79 11.36
N LEU A 59 4.23 0.32 10.71
CA LEU A 59 3.93 -1.12 10.60
C LEU A 59 5.00 -1.85 9.80
N ARG A 60 5.57 -1.25 8.75
CA ARG A 60 6.66 -1.85 7.95
C ARG A 60 7.88 -2.20 8.79
N ILE A 61 8.12 -1.46 9.89
CA ILE A 61 9.23 -1.73 10.80
C ILE A 61 8.98 -3.02 11.61
N PHE A 62 7.74 -3.21 12.08
CA PHE A 62 7.41 -4.28 13.03
C PHE A 62 6.81 -5.51 12.37
N ALA A 63 6.22 -5.38 11.18
CA ALA A 63 5.47 -6.46 10.54
C ALA A 63 6.32 -7.66 10.12
N GLY A 64 7.57 -7.44 9.69
CA GLY A 64 8.43 -8.50 9.18
C GLY A 64 7.82 -9.17 7.96
N ASP A 65 7.42 -10.43 8.10
CA ASP A 65 6.78 -11.25 7.06
C ASP A 65 5.26 -11.06 6.93
N LEU A 66 4.65 -10.33 7.88
CA LEU A 66 3.20 -10.09 7.87
C LEU A 66 2.85 -9.08 6.78
N PRO A 67 1.95 -9.39 5.83
CA PRO A 67 1.52 -8.45 4.80
C PRO A 67 0.91 -7.19 5.39
N VAL A 68 1.40 -6.03 4.96
CA VAL A 68 0.80 -4.72 5.24
C VAL A 68 0.24 -4.18 3.92
N LEU A 69 -1.04 -3.87 3.92
CA LEU A 69 -1.78 -3.30 2.81
C LEU A 69 -2.27 -1.91 3.22
N HIS A 70 -2.32 -1.00 2.28
CA HIS A 70 -2.93 0.32 2.46
C HIS A 70 -4.03 0.51 1.42
N PHE A 71 -5.20 0.96 1.86
CA PHE A 71 -6.27 1.42 0.98
C PHE A 71 -6.44 2.92 1.17
N PRO A 72 -5.73 3.74 0.36
CA PRO A 72 -5.64 5.19 0.58
C PRO A 72 -6.92 5.92 0.19
N ASP A 73 -7.07 7.14 0.69
CA ASP A 73 -8.06 8.10 0.23
C ASP A 73 -7.71 8.59 -1.19
N TRP A 74 -8.71 9.07 -1.92
CA TRP A 74 -8.48 9.69 -3.24
C TRP A 74 -7.68 10.99 -3.17
N GLU A 75 -7.55 11.58 -1.98
CA GLU A 75 -6.90 12.90 -1.76
C GLU A 75 -7.52 14.03 -2.58
N THR A 76 -8.77 13.84 -2.99
CA THR A 76 -9.61 14.86 -3.61
C THR A 76 -10.81 15.14 -2.71
N LEU A 77 -11.29 16.36 -2.69
CA LEU A 77 -12.47 16.70 -1.90
C LEU A 77 -13.74 16.12 -2.55
N PRO A 78 -14.74 15.67 -1.78
CA PRO A 78 -16.00 15.21 -2.33
C PRO A 78 -16.59 16.21 -3.34
N TYR A 79 -17.03 15.70 -4.50
CA TYR A 79 -17.55 16.49 -5.61
C TYR A 79 -16.54 17.42 -6.30
N ASP A 80 -15.24 17.15 -6.17
CA ASP A 80 -14.24 17.89 -6.93
C ASP A 80 -14.33 17.58 -8.42
N ILE A 81 -13.78 18.47 -9.24
CA ILE A 81 -13.70 18.32 -10.69
C ILE A 81 -12.43 17.60 -11.14
N PHE A 82 -11.53 17.31 -10.20
CA PHE A 82 -10.28 16.60 -10.45
C PHE A 82 -10.40 15.13 -10.08
N SER A 83 -9.77 14.27 -10.88
CA SER A 83 -9.60 12.86 -10.54
C SER A 83 -8.41 12.68 -9.59
N PRO A 84 -8.40 11.58 -8.80
CA PRO A 84 -7.26 11.20 -7.98
C PRO A 84 -5.99 10.99 -8.82
N HIS A 85 -4.82 11.14 -8.17
CA HIS A 85 -3.54 10.87 -8.82
C HIS A 85 -3.46 9.40 -9.28
N PRO A 86 -2.87 9.11 -10.48
CA PRO A 86 -2.76 7.74 -10.99
C PRO A 86 -2.11 6.74 -10.03
N GLU A 87 -1.10 7.15 -9.25
CA GLU A 87 -0.47 6.31 -8.23
C GLU A 87 -1.45 5.89 -7.12
N ILE A 88 -2.31 6.82 -6.67
CA ILE A 88 -3.34 6.52 -5.66
C ILE A 88 -4.34 5.51 -6.23
N VAL A 89 -4.82 5.74 -7.45
CA VAL A 89 -5.74 4.80 -8.13
C VAL A 89 -5.09 3.44 -8.29
N SER A 90 -3.81 3.40 -8.67
CA SER A 90 -3.00 2.18 -8.80
C SER A 90 -2.93 1.40 -7.49
N GLN A 91 -2.58 2.06 -6.39
CA GLN A 91 -2.50 1.45 -5.07
C GLN A 91 -3.86 0.93 -4.59
N ARG A 92 -4.95 1.68 -4.83
CA ARG A 92 -6.32 1.28 -4.47
C ARG A 92 -6.74 0.02 -5.24
N ILE A 93 -6.57 0.01 -6.55
CA ILE A 93 -6.92 -1.13 -7.40
C ILE A 93 -6.11 -2.37 -7.01
N ALA A 94 -4.80 -2.23 -6.82
CA ALA A 94 -3.93 -3.31 -6.36
C ALA A 94 -4.38 -3.88 -5.01
N THR A 95 -4.75 -3.01 -4.07
CA THR A 95 -5.24 -3.42 -2.75
C THR A 95 -6.57 -4.17 -2.89
N LEU A 96 -7.54 -3.64 -3.63
CA LEU A 96 -8.84 -4.30 -3.87
C LEU A 96 -8.69 -5.66 -4.58
N TYR A 97 -7.76 -5.76 -5.53
CA TYR A 97 -7.46 -7.02 -6.23
C TYR A 97 -6.88 -8.08 -5.28
N ARG A 98 -5.96 -7.68 -4.40
CA ARG A 98 -5.27 -8.58 -3.46
C ARG A 98 -6.14 -9.01 -2.27
N LEU A 99 -7.01 -8.13 -1.76
CA LEU A 99 -7.77 -8.35 -0.52
C LEU A 99 -8.49 -9.70 -0.46
N PRO A 100 -9.18 -10.20 -1.51
CA PRO A 100 -9.87 -11.48 -1.43
C PRO A 100 -8.97 -12.70 -1.21
N SER A 101 -7.67 -12.59 -1.53
CA SER A 101 -6.68 -13.66 -1.38
C SER A 101 -5.87 -13.57 -0.08
N VAL A 102 -5.91 -12.42 0.60
CA VAL A 102 -5.13 -12.19 1.81
C VAL A 102 -5.88 -12.75 3.03
N GLN A 103 -5.38 -13.83 3.57
CA GLN A 103 -5.98 -14.46 4.74
C GLN A 103 -5.53 -13.82 6.06
N ARG A 104 -4.27 -13.36 6.15
CA ARG A 104 -3.69 -12.72 7.35
C ARG A 104 -2.87 -11.51 6.95
N GLY A 105 -2.85 -10.51 7.79
CA GLY A 105 -2.10 -9.28 7.54
C GLY A 105 -2.73 -8.09 8.23
N VAL A 106 -2.26 -6.89 7.90
CA VAL A 106 -2.85 -5.62 8.33
C VAL A 106 -3.27 -4.83 7.10
N LEU A 107 -4.51 -4.37 7.08
CA LEU A 107 -5.00 -3.38 6.13
C LEU A 107 -5.14 -2.04 6.85
N VAL A 108 -4.44 -1.01 6.40
CA VAL A 108 -4.59 0.36 6.89
C VAL A 108 -5.58 1.11 6.01
N VAL A 109 -6.55 1.79 6.64
CA VAL A 109 -7.57 2.55 5.91
C VAL A 109 -8.02 3.78 6.70
N PRO A 110 -8.06 5.00 6.09
CA PRO A 110 -8.71 6.16 6.69
C PRO A 110 -10.22 5.95 6.84
N ILE A 111 -10.84 6.51 7.87
CA ILE A 111 -12.29 6.34 8.11
C ILE A 111 -13.14 6.89 6.96
N ALA A 112 -12.75 8.00 6.36
CA ALA A 112 -13.42 8.56 5.19
C ALA A 112 -13.43 7.57 4.01
N THR A 113 -12.29 6.91 3.76
CA THR A 113 -12.15 5.88 2.72
C THR A 113 -12.95 4.63 3.03
N LEU A 114 -13.03 4.21 4.33
CA LEU A 114 -13.86 3.09 4.75
C LEU A 114 -15.36 3.36 4.50
N MET A 115 -15.79 4.62 4.50
CA MET A 115 -17.16 5.01 4.19
C MET A 115 -17.47 5.03 2.68
N GLN A 116 -16.48 5.01 1.81
CA GLN A 116 -16.69 5.12 0.36
C GLN A 116 -17.45 3.90 -0.21
N ARG A 117 -18.32 4.17 -1.16
CA ARG A 117 -18.81 3.15 -2.09
C ARG A 117 -17.80 3.02 -3.22
N ILE A 118 -17.43 1.79 -3.52
CA ILE A 118 -16.36 1.43 -4.44
C ILE A 118 -16.86 0.50 -5.54
N ALA A 119 -16.01 0.22 -6.51
CA ALA A 119 -16.32 -0.72 -7.59
C ALA A 119 -16.69 -2.11 -7.03
N PRO A 120 -17.59 -2.86 -7.67
CA PRO A 120 -17.86 -4.24 -7.31
C PRO A 120 -16.65 -5.14 -7.62
N ARG A 121 -16.47 -6.21 -6.85
CA ARG A 121 -15.34 -7.15 -7.03
C ARG A 121 -15.23 -7.68 -8.47
N SER A 122 -16.36 -7.93 -9.13
CA SER A 122 -16.40 -8.42 -10.50
C SER A 122 -15.69 -7.48 -11.50
N HIS A 123 -15.74 -6.16 -11.28
CA HIS A 123 -15.02 -5.20 -12.11
C HIS A 123 -13.51 -5.30 -11.90
N ILE A 124 -13.05 -5.35 -10.66
CA ILE A 124 -11.62 -5.38 -10.33
C ILE A 124 -10.98 -6.71 -10.74
N THR A 125 -11.66 -7.85 -10.51
CA THR A 125 -11.10 -9.19 -10.81
C THR A 125 -11.41 -9.68 -12.20
N GLY A 126 -12.48 -9.21 -12.84
CA GLY A 126 -12.93 -9.65 -14.16
C GLY A 126 -12.26 -8.94 -15.34
N SER A 127 -11.58 -7.83 -15.10
CA SER A 127 -10.95 -6.99 -16.14
C SER A 127 -9.44 -7.23 -16.29
N GLY A 128 -8.88 -8.21 -15.58
CA GLY A 128 -7.46 -8.53 -15.64
C GLY A 128 -7.05 -9.05 -17.01
N LEU A 129 -5.98 -8.50 -17.60
CA LEU A 129 -5.33 -8.96 -18.82
C LEU A 129 -3.98 -9.58 -18.45
N MET A 130 -3.53 -10.58 -19.20
CA MET A 130 -2.23 -11.22 -18.98
C MET A 130 -1.42 -11.12 -20.25
N LEU A 131 -0.20 -10.63 -20.17
CA LEU A 131 0.81 -10.69 -21.23
C LEU A 131 1.91 -11.67 -20.80
N ALA A 132 2.22 -12.65 -21.63
CA ALA A 132 3.23 -13.66 -21.34
C ALA A 132 4.13 -13.88 -22.55
N LYS A 133 5.42 -14.15 -22.30
CA LYS A 133 6.36 -14.52 -23.33
C LYS A 133 5.86 -15.74 -24.12
N GLY A 134 6.01 -15.71 -25.46
CA GLY A 134 5.50 -16.73 -26.37
C GLY A 134 4.01 -16.59 -26.70
N GLN A 135 3.30 -15.63 -26.12
CA GLN A 135 1.89 -15.38 -26.44
C GLN A 135 1.76 -14.64 -27.77
N LYS A 136 0.83 -15.07 -28.60
CA LYS A 136 0.44 -14.32 -29.81
C LYS A 136 -0.39 -13.08 -29.44
N LEU A 137 -0.03 -11.96 -30.03
CA LEU A 137 -0.61 -10.65 -29.71
C LEU A 137 -0.87 -9.85 -30.98
N ASP A 138 -2.12 -9.48 -31.23
CA ASP A 138 -2.47 -8.46 -32.21
C ASP A 138 -2.43 -7.07 -31.56
N LEU A 139 -1.50 -6.24 -31.97
CA LEU A 139 -1.27 -4.90 -31.42
C LEU A 139 -2.54 -4.02 -31.46
N ALA A 140 -3.30 -4.06 -32.57
CA ALA A 140 -4.47 -3.22 -32.70
C ALA A 140 -5.63 -3.69 -31.81
N VAL A 141 -5.73 -4.99 -31.59
CA VAL A 141 -6.70 -5.57 -30.64
C VAL A 141 -6.29 -5.21 -29.22
N GLU A 142 -5.01 -5.34 -28.87
CA GLU A 142 -4.52 -5.06 -27.53
C GLU A 142 -4.61 -3.59 -27.15
N GLN A 143 -4.34 -2.67 -28.08
CA GLN A 143 -4.57 -1.24 -27.87
C GLN A 143 -6.03 -0.93 -27.47
N ARG A 144 -7.00 -1.48 -28.20
CA ARG A 144 -8.42 -1.30 -27.86
C ARG A 144 -8.77 -1.90 -26.50
N ARG A 145 -8.15 -3.04 -26.13
CA ARG A 145 -8.34 -3.65 -24.80
C ARG A 145 -7.77 -2.80 -23.69
N LEU A 146 -6.58 -2.22 -23.88
CA LEU A 146 -5.95 -1.31 -22.93
C LEU A 146 -6.79 -0.03 -22.74
N GLU A 147 -7.25 0.57 -23.84
CA GLU A 147 -8.14 1.75 -23.78
C GLU A 147 -9.45 1.43 -23.05
N ALA A 148 -10.06 0.29 -23.36
CA ALA A 148 -11.28 -0.17 -22.68
C ALA A 148 -11.05 -0.47 -21.18
N ALA A 149 -9.83 -0.90 -20.80
CA ALA A 149 -9.40 -1.08 -19.42
C ALA A 149 -9.02 0.25 -18.74
N GLY A 150 -9.07 1.38 -19.47
CA GLY A 150 -8.83 2.71 -18.94
C GLY A 150 -7.37 3.17 -18.98
N TYR A 151 -6.50 2.44 -19.68
CA TYR A 151 -5.12 2.87 -19.90
C TYR A 151 -5.06 4.05 -20.87
N ARG A 152 -4.11 4.95 -20.64
CA ARG A 152 -3.92 6.18 -21.42
C ARG A 152 -2.79 5.99 -22.43
N HIS A 153 -3.09 6.19 -23.72
CA HIS A 153 -2.07 6.21 -24.75
C HIS A 153 -1.25 7.50 -24.67
N VAL A 154 0.07 7.37 -24.49
CA VAL A 154 1.01 8.49 -24.32
C VAL A 154 2.24 8.30 -25.22
N PRO A 155 2.93 9.39 -25.58
CA PRO A 155 4.20 9.27 -26.34
C PRO A 155 5.31 8.59 -25.55
N GLN A 156 5.32 8.73 -24.21
CA GLN A 156 6.31 8.16 -23.30
C GLN A 156 5.63 7.78 -21.99
N VAL A 157 5.81 6.54 -21.57
CA VAL A 157 5.25 6.00 -20.33
C VAL A 157 6.00 6.53 -19.13
N ALA A 158 5.28 7.13 -18.16
CA ALA A 158 5.85 7.71 -16.96
C ALA A 158 5.09 7.32 -15.68
N GLU A 159 3.77 7.11 -15.76
CA GLU A 159 2.89 6.90 -14.59
C GLU A 159 2.09 5.59 -14.75
N PRO A 160 1.64 4.97 -13.63
CA PRO A 160 0.71 3.85 -13.70
C PRO A 160 -0.54 4.18 -14.53
N GLY A 161 -0.93 3.24 -15.40
CA GLY A 161 -2.03 3.43 -16.34
C GLY A 161 -1.63 4.05 -17.68
N ASP A 162 -0.35 4.36 -17.91
CA ASP A 162 0.16 4.77 -19.22
C ASP A 162 0.53 3.57 -20.08
N TYR A 163 0.35 3.71 -21.41
CA TYR A 163 0.95 2.82 -22.39
C TYR A 163 1.38 3.60 -23.64
N ALA A 164 2.39 3.07 -24.33
CA ALA A 164 2.90 3.60 -25.61
C ALA A 164 3.17 2.45 -26.57
N VAL A 165 2.91 2.67 -27.88
CA VAL A 165 3.23 1.70 -28.93
C VAL A 165 4.19 2.32 -29.93
N ARG A 166 5.30 1.62 -30.22
CA ARG A 166 6.35 2.07 -31.14
C ARG A 166 6.82 0.90 -32.01
N GLY A 167 6.24 0.79 -33.21
CA GLY A 167 6.52 -0.36 -34.09
C GLY A 167 6.08 -1.68 -33.44
N ALA A 168 7.01 -2.57 -33.20
CA ALA A 168 6.78 -3.87 -32.56
C ALA A 168 6.96 -3.83 -31.02
N LEU A 169 6.95 -2.65 -30.41
CA LEU A 169 7.13 -2.47 -28.97
C LEU A 169 5.87 -1.92 -28.33
N ILE A 170 5.53 -2.46 -27.18
CA ILE A 170 4.54 -1.89 -26.25
C ILE A 170 5.26 -1.58 -24.94
N ASP A 171 5.33 -0.32 -24.56
CA ASP A 171 5.68 0.12 -23.22
C ASP A 171 4.40 0.30 -22.42
N ILE A 172 4.32 -0.25 -21.22
CA ILE A 172 3.13 -0.16 -20.36
C ILE A 172 3.51 -0.07 -18.89
N PHE A 173 2.80 0.77 -18.14
CA PHE A 173 2.92 0.83 -16.67
C PHE A 173 1.64 0.25 -16.04
N PRO A 174 1.64 -1.03 -15.67
CA PRO A 174 0.45 -1.67 -15.12
C PRO A 174 0.07 -1.08 -13.76
N MET A 175 -1.23 -1.04 -13.48
CA MET A 175 -1.72 -0.70 -12.15
C MET A 175 -1.26 -1.75 -11.14
N GLY A 176 -0.81 -1.28 -9.97
CA GLY A 176 -0.36 -2.13 -8.87
C GLY A 176 1.09 -2.62 -8.97
N THR A 177 1.84 -2.20 -9.98
CA THR A 177 3.27 -2.50 -10.09
C THR A 177 4.13 -1.28 -9.71
N ALA A 178 5.36 -1.53 -9.27
CA ALA A 178 6.32 -0.46 -8.95
C ALA A 178 7.08 0.03 -10.19
N GLU A 179 7.11 -0.76 -11.26
CA GLU A 179 7.89 -0.50 -12.46
C GLU A 179 7.04 -0.73 -13.72
N PRO A 180 7.29 0.03 -14.81
CA PRO A 180 6.73 -0.24 -16.13
C PRO A 180 7.44 -1.39 -16.83
N TYR A 181 6.79 -1.92 -17.88
CA TYR A 181 7.30 -3.04 -18.67
C TYR A 181 7.33 -2.70 -20.15
N ARG A 182 8.38 -3.15 -20.81
CA ARG A 182 8.57 -3.14 -22.27
C ARG A 182 8.33 -4.53 -22.81
N VAL A 183 7.36 -4.66 -23.68
CA VAL A 183 6.98 -5.88 -24.39
C VAL A 183 7.47 -5.77 -25.82
N GLU A 184 8.35 -6.64 -26.23
CA GLU A 184 8.92 -6.70 -27.60
C GLU A 184 8.27 -7.85 -28.35
N LEU A 185 7.78 -7.57 -29.56
CA LEU A 185 7.20 -8.59 -30.42
C LEU A 185 8.16 -8.97 -31.55
N PHE A 186 8.22 -10.26 -31.84
CA PHE A 186 8.77 -10.79 -33.08
C PHE A 186 7.60 -11.29 -33.92
N ASP A 187 7.29 -10.59 -35.02
CA ASP A 187 6.08 -10.76 -35.82
C ASP A 187 4.82 -10.54 -34.97
N ASP A 188 4.03 -11.60 -34.69
CA ASP A 188 2.80 -11.57 -33.87
C ASP A 188 2.98 -12.25 -32.49
N GLU A 189 4.21 -12.55 -32.08
CA GLU A 189 4.49 -13.25 -30.82
C GLU A 189 5.33 -12.40 -29.87
N ILE A 190 5.03 -12.43 -28.57
CA ILE A 190 5.82 -11.76 -27.53
C ILE A 190 7.17 -12.50 -27.38
N ASP A 191 8.24 -11.88 -27.86
CA ASP A 191 9.61 -12.40 -27.76
C ASP A 191 10.22 -12.14 -26.39
N SER A 192 10.04 -10.92 -25.86
CA SER A 192 10.58 -10.56 -24.54
C SER A 192 9.70 -9.58 -23.80
N ILE A 193 9.73 -9.69 -22.45
CA ILE A 193 9.14 -8.70 -21.54
C ILE A 193 10.23 -8.30 -20.55
N ARG A 194 10.46 -6.99 -20.37
CA ARG A 194 11.47 -6.45 -19.46
C ARG A 194 10.89 -5.29 -18.65
N SER A 195 11.22 -5.19 -17.36
CA SER A 195 10.99 -3.93 -16.65
C SER A 195 11.91 -2.83 -17.21
N PHE A 196 11.52 -1.58 -17.03
CA PHE A 196 12.37 -0.44 -17.37
C PHE A 196 12.16 0.71 -16.38
N ASP A 197 13.15 1.56 -16.31
CA ASP A 197 13.13 2.76 -15.49
C ASP A 197 12.36 3.88 -16.22
N PRO A 198 11.27 4.43 -15.63
CA PRO A 198 10.42 5.42 -16.31
C PRO A 198 11.13 6.77 -16.55
N GLU A 199 12.17 7.13 -15.77
CA GLU A 199 12.92 8.38 -15.94
C GLU A 199 13.94 8.25 -17.05
N THR A 200 14.76 7.19 -17.02
CA THR A 200 15.84 6.97 -17.99
C THR A 200 15.41 6.19 -19.22
N GLN A 201 14.24 5.56 -19.22
CA GLN A 201 13.68 4.71 -20.28
C GLN A 201 14.55 3.48 -20.61
N ARG A 202 15.46 3.08 -19.72
CA ARG A 202 16.36 1.95 -19.90
C ARG A 202 15.74 0.66 -19.39
N SER A 203 15.74 -0.37 -20.25
CA SER A 203 15.30 -1.72 -19.87
C SER A 203 16.20 -2.30 -18.77
N GLN A 204 15.58 -3.03 -17.86
CA GLN A 204 16.23 -3.64 -16.70
C GLN A 204 16.07 -5.17 -16.70
N GLN A 205 15.26 -5.72 -15.80
CA GLN A 205 15.15 -7.15 -15.58
C GLN A 205 14.13 -7.83 -16.52
N PRO A 206 14.46 -9.01 -17.07
CA PRO A 206 13.50 -9.79 -17.81
C PRO A 206 12.44 -10.41 -16.88
N VAL A 207 11.19 -10.51 -17.37
CA VAL A 207 10.08 -11.21 -16.69
C VAL A 207 9.35 -12.11 -17.68
N GLU A 208 8.76 -13.21 -17.19
CA GLU A 208 8.05 -14.17 -18.04
C GLU A 208 6.62 -13.74 -18.36
N LYS A 209 6.00 -13.00 -17.46
CA LYS A 209 4.61 -12.55 -17.60
C LYS A 209 4.33 -11.28 -16.80
N VAL A 210 3.35 -10.53 -17.25
CA VAL A 210 2.83 -9.33 -16.58
C VAL A 210 1.31 -9.40 -16.53
N GLU A 211 0.74 -9.17 -15.35
CA GLU A 211 -0.70 -9.05 -15.16
C GLU A 211 -1.09 -7.58 -15.20
N LEU A 212 -2.13 -7.27 -15.95
CA LEU A 212 -2.63 -5.91 -16.14
C LEU A 212 -3.99 -5.80 -15.43
N LEU A 213 -4.04 -5.04 -14.37
CA LEU A 213 -5.29 -4.67 -13.69
C LEU A 213 -5.99 -3.53 -14.43
N PRO A 214 -7.31 -3.32 -14.24
CA PRO A 214 -7.98 -2.16 -14.83
C PRO A 214 -7.34 -0.86 -14.35
N ALA A 215 -7.23 0.13 -15.24
CA ALA A 215 -6.61 1.41 -14.90
C ALA A 215 -7.58 2.43 -14.25
N ARG A 216 -8.84 2.04 -14.06
CA ARG A 216 -9.87 2.86 -13.40
C ARG A 216 -10.76 2.00 -12.49
N GLU A 217 -11.33 2.61 -11.46
CA GLU A 217 -12.32 1.96 -10.60
C GLU A 217 -13.70 1.82 -11.27
N PHE A 218 -13.84 2.25 -12.53
CA PHE A 218 -15.05 2.13 -13.34
C PHE A 218 -14.69 1.74 -14.79
N PRO A 219 -15.61 1.08 -15.53
CA PRO A 219 -15.35 0.66 -16.91
C PRO A 219 -15.43 1.85 -17.89
N LEU A 220 -14.58 1.83 -18.94
CA LEU A 220 -14.54 2.83 -20.01
C LEU A 220 -14.82 2.23 -21.41
N THR A 221 -15.50 1.09 -21.48
CA THR A 221 -15.97 0.54 -22.75
C THR A 221 -17.04 1.45 -23.37
N GLU A 222 -17.23 1.37 -24.70
CA GLU A 222 -18.30 2.12 -25.39
C GLU A 222 -19.69 1.84 -24.79
N GLU A 223 -19.95 0.58 -24.40
CA GLU A 223 -21.18 0.16 -23.74
C GLU A 223 -21.33 0.84 -22.38
N ALA A 224 -20.28 0.81 -21.55
CA ALA A 224 -20.28 1.47 -20.25
C ALA A 224 -20.46 2.99 -20.35
N ALA A 225 -19.81 3.64 -21.33
CA ALA A 225 -19.99 5.06 -21.61
C ALA A 225 -21.43 5.39 -22.08
N LYS A 226 -22.06 4.52 -22.87
CA LYS A 226 -23.46 4.65 -23.27
C LYS A 226 -24.39 4.47 -22.07
N ASP A 227 -24.16 3.47 -21.25
CA ASP A 227 -24.95 3.19 -20.04
C ASP A 227 -24.86 4.34 -19.04
N PHE A 228 -23.65 4.84 -18.80
CA PHE A 228 -23.43 6.03 -17.98
C PHE A 228 -24.25 7.23 -18.47
N ARG A 229 -24.19 7.58 -19.77
CA ARG A 229 -24.95 8.71 -20.34
C ARG A 229 -26.46 8.50 -20.23
N THR A 230 -26.92 7.26 -20.34
CA THR A 230 -28.34 6.93 -20.15
C THR A 230 -28.73 7.11 -18.69
N ALA A 231 -27.96 6.56 -17.75
CA ALA A 231 -28.19 6.71 -16.31
C ALA A 231 -28.14 8.17 -15.87
N LEU A 232 -27.20 8.97 -16.41
CA LEU A 232 -27.10 10.40 -16.12
C LEU A 232 -28.38 11.17 -16.54
N ARG A 233 -28.93 10.88 -17.74
CA ARG A 233 -30.18 11.49 -18.23
C ARG A 233 -31.42 11.04 -17.46
N GLU A 234 -31.47 9.78 -17.05
CA GLU A 234 -32.59 9.25 -16.27
C GLU A 234 -32.59 9.84 -14.85
N ARG A 235 -31.40 10.13 -14.32
CA ARG A 235 -31.21 10.59 -12.95
C ARG A 235 -31.38 12.11 -12.79
N PHE A 236 -30.97 12.89 -13.79
CA PHE A 236 -30.91 14.35 -13.72
C PHE A 236 -31.63 15.02 -14.91
N PRO A 237 -32.35 16.14 -14.69
CA PRO A 237 -32.96 16.92 -15.75
C PRO A 237 -31.93 17.80 -16.47
N ILE A 238 -30.94 17.18 -17.13
CA ILE A 238 -29.85 17.88 -17.82
C ILE A 238 -30.22 18.31 -19.24
N ASP A 239 -29.68 19.45 -19.68
CA ASP A 239 -29.54 19.75 -21.11
C ASP A 239 -28.25 19.07 -21.61
N VAL A 240 -28.41 17.99 -22.37
CA VAL A 240 -27.31 17.20 -22.92
C VAL A 240 -26.30 18.01 -23.74
N ARG A 241 -26.70 19.15 -24.29
CA ARG A 241 -25.82 20.02 -25.08
C ARG A 241 -24.89 20.87 -24.17
N ARG A 242 -25.31 21.12 -22.94
CA ARG A 242 -24.63 21.99 -21.98
C ARG A 242 -23.94 21.21 -20.85
N CYS A 243 -24.15 19.92 -20.76
CA CYS A 243 -23.55 19.07 -19.73
C CYS A 243 -22.20 18.51 -20.22
N PRO A 244 -21.04 19.00 -19.70
CA PRO A 244 -19.73 18.55 -20.12
C PRO A 244 -19.53 17.05 -19.89
N LEU A 245 -19.99 16.51 -18.75
CA LEU A 245 -19.92 15.06 -18.46
C LEU A 245 -20.56 14.20 -19.55
N TYR A 246 -21.71 14.66 -20.09
CA TYR A 246 -22.40 13.95 -21.18
C TYR A 246 -21.64 14.04 -22.48
N GLN A 247 -21.16 15.26 -22.85
CA GLN A 247 -20.46 15.49 -24.10
C GLN A 247 -19.10 14.79 -24.14
N ASP A 248 -18.29 14.97 -23.12
CA ASP A 248 -16.97 14.31 -23.01
C ASP A 248 -17.11 12.80 -23.15
N MET A 249 -18.03 12.18 -22.38
CA MET A 249 -18.29 10.73 -22.46
C MET A 249 -18.88 10.29 -23.81
N LYS A 250 -19.52 11.17 -24.55
CA LYS A 250 -19.99 10.90 -25.93
C LYS A 250 -18.84 10.91 -26.94
N GLU A 251 -17.86 11.76 -26.71
CA GLU A 251 -16.68 11.92 -27.57
C GLU A 251 -15.54 10.96 -27.19
N GLY A 252 -15.76 10.10 -26.19
CA GLY A 252 -14.74 9.16 -25.70
C GLY A 252 -13.68 9.81 -24.81
N VAL A 253 -13.94 11.04 -24.34
CA VAL A 253 -13.07 11.74 -23.39
C VAL A 253 -13.52 11.41 -21.97
N THR A 254 -12.56 11.09 -21.09
CA THR A 254 -12.82 10.84 -19.67
C THR A 254 -12.75 12.17 -18.89
N PRO A 255 -13.88 12.73 -18.44
CA PRO A 255 -13.86 13.97 -17.66
C PRO A 255 -13.25 13.75 -16.29
N GLY A 256 -12.56 14.76 -15.74
CA GLY A 256 -12.05 14.71 -14.39
C GLY A 256 -13.16 14.62 -13.33
N GLY A 257 -12.89 13.98 -12.19
CA GLY A 257 -13.85 13.78 -11.09
C GLY A 257 -14.98 12.81 -11.41
N LEU A 258 -14.80 11.94 -12.41
CA LEU A 258 -15.79 10.93 -12.79
C LEU A 258 -15.99 9.87 -11.70
N GLU A 259 -15.06 9.74 -10.80
CA GLU A 259 -15.08 8.89 -9.60
C GLU A 259 -16.33 9.18 -8.74
N TYR A 260 -16.78 10.42 -8.68
CA TYR A 260 -17.99 10.81 -7.93
C TYR A 260 -19.31 10.45 -8.64
N TYR A 261 -19.20 9.79 -9.79
CA TYR A 261 -20.35 9.26 -10.54
C TYR A 261 -20.29 7.72 -10.65
N LEU A 262 -19.43 7.07 -9.87
CA LEU A 262 -19.26 5.62 -9.84
C LEU A 262 -20.59 4.84 -9.82
N PRO A 263 -21.62 5.25 -9.03
CA PRO A 263 -22.93 4.59 -9.01
C PRO A 263 -23.66 4.52 -10.35
N LEU A 264 -23.36 5.42 -11.29
CA LEU A 264 -23.99 5.43 -12.61
C LEU A 264 -23.42 4.38 -13.57
N PHE A 265 -22.24 3.83 -13.27
CA PHE A 265 -21.62 2.75 -14.05
C PHE A 265 -22.10 1.36 -13.62
N PHE A 266 -22.55 1.21 -12.38
CA PHE A 266 -22.92 -0.07 -11.81
C PHE A 266 -24.40 -0.08 -11.42
N LYS A 267 -25.23 -0.68 -12.28
CA LYS A 267 -26.65 -0.85 -12.00
C LYS A 267 -26.87 -2.02 -11.05
N ASN A 268 -27.73 -1.87 -10.06
CA ASN A 268 -28.21 -3.00 -9.28
C ASN A 268 -29.36 -3.66 -10.05
N PRO A 269 -29.19 -4.86 -10.63
CA PRO A 269 -30.25 -5.55 -11.38
C PRO A 269 -31.43 -5.98 -10.50
N GLN A 270 -31.29 -5.93 -9.17
CA GLN A 270 -32.32 -6.31 -8.20
C GLN A 270 -32.96 -5.11 -7.50
N ALA A 271 -32.55 -3.87 -7.85
CA ALA A 271 -33.14 -2.67 -7.25
C ALA A 271 -34.61 -2.56 -7.65
N ASP A 272 -35.51 -2.74 -6.69
CA ASP A 272 -36.94 -2.48 -6.89
C ASP A 272 -37.16 -0.97 -6.97
N VAL A 273 -37.49 -0.48 -8.16
CA VAL A 273 -37.76 0.93 -8.45
C VAL A 273 -38.93 1.47 -7.57
N ARG A 274 -39.71 0.58 -6.96
CA ARG A 274 -40.93 0.92 -6.21
C ARG A 274 -40.71 1.11 -4.71
N ASP A 275 -39.58 0.66 -4.16
CA ASP A 275 -39.28 0.83 -2.74
C ASP A 275 -37.90 1.49 -2.52
N PRO A 276 -37.87 2.84 -2.39
CA PRO A 276 -36.63 3.58 -2.20
C PRO A 276 -35.87 3.24 -0.90
N ALA A 277 -36.51 2.56 0.04
CA ALA A 277 -35.94 2.27 1.36
C ALA A 277 -35.29 0.90 1.45
N LYS A 278 -35.48 0.02 0.48
CA LYS A 278 -35.16 -1.40 0.64
C LYS A 278 -33.81 -1.87 0.16
N GLU A 279 -33.11 -1.20 -0.75
CA GLU A 279 -31.74 -1.62 -1.12
C GLU A 279 -31.00 -0.49 -1.87
N SER A 280 -29.66 -0.53 -1.81
CA SER A 280 -28.80 0.36 -2.61
C SER A 280 -29.24 0.31 -4.07
N ARG A 281 -29.68 1.44 -4.63
CA ARG A 281 -30.06 1.57 -6.04
C ARG A 281 -28.88 1.31 -7.00
N THR A 282 -27.69 1.21 -6.45
CA THR A 282 -26.44 1.08 -7.18
C THR A 282 -25.85 -0.31 -6.99
N GLY A 283 -25.22 -0.84 -8.04
CA GLY A 283 -24.44 -2.05 -8.00
C GLY A 283 -23.02 -1.86 -7.42
N THR A 284 -22.78 -0.74 -6.72
CA THR A 284 -21.50 -0.48 -6.05
C THR A 284 -21.34 -1.35 -4.82
N ALA A 285 -20.10 -1.64 -4.47
CA ALA A 285 -19.70 -2.33 -3.24
C ALA A 285 -19.20 -1.35 -2.17
N THR A 286 -18.88 -1.88 -1.02
CA THR A 286 -18.13 -1.22 0.07
C THR A 286 -16.88 -2.05 0.38
N LEU A 287 -15.95 -1.50 1.14
CA LEU A 287 -14.78 -2.27 1.55
C LEU A 287 -15.17 -3.52 2.37
N PHE A 288 -16.30 -3.47 3.09
CA PHE A 288 -16.82 -4.61 3.85
C PHE A 288 -17.17 -5.82 2.95
N ASP A 289 -17.50 -5.60 1.67
CA ASP A 289 -17.82 -6.66 0.71
C ASP A 289 -16.56 -7.35 0.17
N TYR A 290 -15.39 -6.74 0.31
CA TYR A 290 -14.08 -7.30 -0.04
C TYR A 290 -13.44 -8.09 1.10
N LEU A 291 -13.92 -7.90 2.33
CA LEU A 291 -13.33 -8.46 3.54
C LEU A 291 -14.06 -9.73 3.97
N GLY A 292 -13.31 -10.72 4.46
CA GLY A 292 -13.88 -11.92 5.09
C GLY A 292 -14.66 -11.57 6.37
N GLU A 293 -15.61 -12.42 6.74
CA GLU A 293 -16.44 -12.24 7.95
C GLU A 293 -15.60 -12.19 9.24
N GLY A 294 -14.48 -12.90 9.27
CA GLY A 294 -13.54 -12.94 10.41
C GLY A 294 -12.60 -11.74 10.52
N ALA A 295 -12.74 -10.69 9.71
CA ALA A 295 -11.88 -9.51 9.79
C ALA A 295 -12.07 -8.80 11.14
N LEU A 296 -10.91 -8.44 11.77
CA LEU A 296 -10.85 -7.69 13.03
C LEU A 296 -10.62 -6.21 12.74
N PHE A 297 -11.55 -5.36 13.16
CA PHE A 297 -11.38 -3.91 13.03
C PHE A 297 -10.77 -3.33 14.31
N VAL A 298 -9.72 -2.54 14.16
CA VAL A 298 -9.13 -1.71 15.21
C VAL A 298 -9.37 -0.25 14.83
N LEU A 299 -10.35 0.37 15.48
CA LEU A 299 -10.68 1.78 15.28
C LEU A 299 -9.73 2.65 16.11
N GLY A 300 -8.91 3.42 15.42
CA GLY A 300 -7.99 4.37 16.05
C GLY A 300 -8.75 5.50 16.78
N GLU A 301 -8.03 6.18 17.66
CA GLU A 301 -8.55 7.31 18.43
C GLU A 301 -9.17 8.39 17.51
N GLY A 302 -10.39 8.83 17.85
CA GLY A 302 -11.12 9.86 17.12
C GLY A 302 -11.71 9.41 15.77
N ALA A 303 -11.57 8.14 15.36
CA ALA A 303 -12.09 7.67 14.07
C ALA A 303 -13.63 7.77 13.98
N GLY A 304 -14.34 7.50 15.08
CA GLY A 304 -15.78 7.64 15.14
C GLY A 304 -16.27 9.07 14.92
N GLU A 305 -15.63 10.04 15.56
CA GLU A 305 -15.93 11.47 15.42
C GLU A 305 -15.59 11.97 14.01
N ALA A 306 -14.43 11.55 13.47
CA ALA A 306 -14.00 11.89 12.13
C ALA A 306 -14.99 11.42 11.06
N SER A 307 -15.68 10.26 11.27
CA SER A 307 -16.74 9.81 10.36
C SER A 307 -17.93 10.77 10.30
N GLY A 308 -18.32 11.32 11.46
CA GLY A 308 -19.39 12.32 11.55
C GLY A 308 -19.00 13.64 10.87
N HIS A 309 -17.80 14.12 11.12
CA HIS A 309 -17.27 15.34 10.48
C HIS A 309 -17.18 15.18 8.95
N PHE A 310 -16.66 14.04 8.48
CA PHE A 310 -16.59 13.76 7.04
C PHE A 310 -17.97 13.79 6.39
N TRP A 311 -18.97 13.15 7.02
CA TRP A 311 -20.34 13.13 6.51
C TRP A 311 -20.95 14.53 6.46
N THR A 312 -20.80 15.34 7.53
CA THR A 312 -21.29 16.71 7.58
C THR A 312 -20.68 17.57 6.48
N ASN A 313 -19.34 17.54 6.35
CA ASN A 313 -18.64 18.30 5.31
C ASN A 313 -19.06 17.87 3.90
N THR A 314 -19.26 16.56 3.68
CA THR A 314 -19.74 16.05 2.40
C THR A 314 -21.15 16.51 2.09
N ALA A 315 -22.07 16.54 3.08
CA ALA A 315 -23.41 17.05 2.90
C ALA A 315 -23.44 18.55 2.59
N GLU A 316 -22.64 19.34 3.29
CA GLU A 316 -22.50 20.78 3.02
C GLU A 316 -21.99 21.06 1.61
N ARG A 317 -20.99 20.30 1.14
CA ARG A 317 -20.47 20.41 -0.24
C ARG A 317 -21.52 19.98 -1.28
N TYR A 318 -22.32 18.97 -0.97
CA TYR A 318 -23.43 18.56 -1.82
C TYR A 318 -24.46 19.69 -1.97
N GLU A 319 -24.92 20.30 -0.86
CA GLU A 319 -25.87 21.40 -0.90
C GLU A 319 -25.37 22.59 -1.72
N GLN A 320 -24.06 22.91 -1.65
CA GLN A 320 -23.45 23.97 -2.45
C GLN A 320 -23.48 23.67 -3.95
N ARG A 321 -23.47 22.40 -4.37
CA ARG A 321 -23.41 21.95 -5.77
C ARG A 321 -24.70 21.32 -6.28
N ALA A 322 -25.68 21.04 -5.45
CA ALA A 322 -26.92 20.36 -5.81
C ALA A 322 -27.73 21.09 -6.90
N HIS A 323 -27.49 22.40 -7.06
CA HIS A 323 -28.16 23.24 -8.04
C HIS A 323 -27.40 23.42 -9.38
N ASP A 324 -26.23 22.78 -9.51
CA ASP A 324 -25.44 22.84 -10.73
C ASP A 324 -26.08 21.95 -11.82
N ILE A 325 -26.71 22.60 -12.81
CA ILE A 325 -27.38 21.91 -13.90
C ILE A 325 -26.43 21.45 -15.02
N GLU A 326 -25.24 22.02 -15.09
CA GLU A 326 -24.21 21.64 -16.07
C GLU A 326 -23.39 20.46 -15.58
N ARG A 327 -23.18 20.37 -14.25
CA ARG A 327 -22.47 19.26 -13.58
C ARG A 327 -23.24 18.77 -12.35
N PRO A 328 -24.41 18.12 -12.53
CA PRO A 328 -25.24 17.66 -11.43
C PRO A 328 -24.51 16.61 -10.60
N VAL A 329 -24.70 16.62 -9.28
CA VAL A 329 -24.01 15.74 -8.33
C VAL A 329 -24.95 14.74 -7.68
N LEU A 330 -24.44 13.55 -7.37
CA LEU A 330 -25.19 12.50 -6.66
C LEU A 330 -25.28 12.81 -5.17
N PRO A 331 -26.39 12.45 -4.50
CA PRO A 331 -26.51 12.60 -3.05
C PRO A 331 -25.40 11.84 -2.29
N PRO A 332 -24.95 12.35 -1.13
CA PRO A 332 -23.91 11.71 -0.32
C PRO A 332 -24.14 10.21 -0.04
N ALA A 333 -25.37 9.81 0.23
CA ALA A 333 -25.75 8.43 0.52
C ALA A 333 -25.53 7.46 -0.66
N GLU A 334 -25.44 7.96 -1.89
CA GLU A 334 -25.13 7.14 -3.06
C GLU A 334 -23.60 6.94 -3.24
N LEU A 335 -22.77 7.78 -2.60
CA LEU A 335 -21.31 7.75 -2.70
C LEU A 335 -20.64 7.19 -1.45
N TYR A 336 -21.29 7.33 -0.30
CA TYR A 336 -20.72 7.00 0.99
C TYR A 336 -21.75 6.30 1.89
N LEU A 337 -21.27 5.51 2.83
CA LEU A 337 -22.06 5.04 3.95
C LEU A 337 -22.30 6.21 4.91
N SER A 338 -23.54 6.36 5.40
CA SER A 338 -23.78 7.28 6.51
C SER A 338 -23.09 6.77 7.80
N PRO A 339 -22.85 7.62 8.81
CA PRO A 339 -22.32 7.18 10.10
C PRO A 339 -23.12 6.05 10.74
N GLU A 340 -24.45 6.02 10.55
CA GLU A 340 -25.35 4.97 11.05
C GLU A 340 -25.10 3.65 10.29
N GLN A 341 -25.01 3.70 8.96
CA GLN A 341 -24.72 2.54 8.12
C GLN A 341 -23.33 1.97 8.41
N LEU A 342 -22.32 2.85 8.55
CA LEU A 342 -20.98 2.45 8.97
C LEU A 342 -21.00 1.73 10.31
N ARG A 343 -21.70 2.29 11.31
CA ARG A 343 -21.84 1.69 12.64
C ARG A 343 -22.55 0.33 12.56
N GLU A 344 -23.56 0.19 11.73
CA GLU A 344 -24.24 -1.07 11.50
C GLU A 344 -23.29 -2.14 10.93
N GLN A 345 -22.48 -1.79 9.92
CA GLN A 345 -21.48 -2.70 9.36
C GLN A 345 -20.44 -3.12 10.40
N LEU A 346 -19.91 -2.17 11.16
CA LEU A 346 -18.92 -2.42 12.21
C LEU A 346 -19.49 -3.27 13.36
N ASN A 347 -20.78 -3.15 13.68
CA ASN A 347 -21.44 -3.96 14.72
C ASN A 347 -21.54 -5.45 14.35
N LYS A 348 -21.44 -5.79 13.07
CA LYS A 348 -21.41 -7.17 12.56
C LYS A 348 -20.02 -7.81 12.62
N ARG A 349 -18.98 -7.05 12.99
CA ARG A 349 -17.57 -7.44 12.90
C ARG A 349 -16.89 -7.49 14.27
N LEU A 350 -15.81 -8.26 14.36
CA LEU A 350 -14.91 -8.22 15.51
C LEU A 350 -14.31 -6.81 15.59
N ARG A 351 -14.32 -6.21 16.78
CA ARG A 351 -13.95 -4.79 16.90
C ARG A 351 -13.23 -4.47 18.21
N VAL A 352 -12.14 -3.73 18.06
CA VAL A 352 -11.45 -3.00 19.13
C VAL A 352 -11.60 -1.50 18.84
N GLU A 353 -11.88 -0.73 19.87
CA GLU A 353 -11.93 0.73 19.81
C GLU A 353 -10.83 1.31 20.71
N VAL A 354 -9.99 2.18 20.15
CA VAL A 354 -9.04 2.96 20.93
C VAL A 354 -9.78 4.18 21.44
N VAL A 355 -9.93 4.27 22.77
CA VAL A 355 -10.72 5.29 23.45
C VAL A 355 -9.84 6.10 24.40
N GLU A 356 -10.28 7.30 24.76
CA GLU A 356 -9.56 8.14 25.71
C GLU A 356 -9.27 7.43 27.04
N SER A 357 -8.16 7.84 27.68
CA SER A 357 -7.80 7.37 29.00
C SER A 357 -8.88 7.77 30.01
N GLY A 358 -9.41 6.79 30.76
CA GLY A 358 -10.51 7.00 31.71
C GLY A 358 -11.85 6.39 31.32
N HIS A 359 -11.95 5.81 30.12
CA HIS A 359 -13.13 5.03 29.74
C HIS A 359 -13.25 3.78 30.63
N GLU A 360 -14.44 3.54 31.22
CA GLU A 360 -14.70 2.53 32.27
C GLU A 360 -14.26 1.11 31.91
N HIS A 361 -14.32 0.76 30.61
CA HIS A 361 -14.00 -0.60 30.12
C HIS A 361 -12.70 -0.67 29.33
N ALA A 362 -11.91 0.41 29.29
CA ALA A 362 -10.67 0.42 28.57
C ALA A 362 -9.60 -0.43 29.27
N VAL A 363 -8.96 -1.31 28.50
CA VAL A 363 -7.80 -2.05 28.96
C VAL A 363 -6.57 -1.22 28.62
N ASP A 364 -5.67 -1.08 29.60
CA ASP A 364 -4.43 -0.37 29.42
C ASP A 364 -3.59 -1.02 28.31
N SER A 365 -3.15 -0.22 27.35
CA SER A 365 -2.25 -0.64 26.28
C SER A 365 -0.86 -1.06 26.80
N GLY A 366 -0.52 -0.74 28.04
CA GLY A 366 0.76 -1.04 28.67
C GLY A 366 1.93 -0.23 28.10
N THR A 367 1.63 0.90 27.44
CA THR A 367 2.65 1.75 26.80
C THR A 367 2.81 3.05 27.57
N LEU A 368 4.03 3.60 27.51
CA LEU A 368 4.37 4.88 28.16
C LEU A 368 4.87 5.86 27.09
N PRO A 369 4.69 7.17 27.30
CA PRO A 369 5.30 8.18 26.44
C PRO A 369 6.80 8.05 26.44
N ALA A 370 7.44 8.35 25.31
CA ALA A 370 8.88 8.38 25.22
C ALA A 370 9.44 9.46 26.16
N PRO A 371 10.55 9.19 26.90
CA PRO A 371 11.16 10.20 27.73
C PRO A 371 11.78 11.32 26.87
N GLU A 372 11.75 12.56 27.38
CA GLU A 372 12.44 13.67 26.76
C GLU A 372 13.94 13.55 27.02
N LEU A 373 14.71 13.25 25.98
CA LEU A 373 16.16 13.01 26.05
C LEU A 373 16.90 13.97 25.11
N PRO A 374 16.98 15.28 25.42
CA PRO A 374 17.61 16.25 24.54
C PRO A 374 19.11 15.97 24.38
N LEU A 375 19.57 15.92 23.12
CA LEU A 375 20.98 15.86 22.75
C LEU A 375 21.49 17.30 22.55
N ASN A 376 21.87 17.97 23.61
CA ASN A 376 22.36 19.34 23.55
C ASN A 376 23.78 19.38 22.95
N ARG A 377 23.90 19.80 21.68
CA ARG A 377 25.19 19.95 20.99
C ARG A 377 26.08 21.08 21.55
N LYS A 378 25.50 22.00 22.30
CA LYS A 378 26.20 23.22 22.83
C LYS A 378 26.35 23.24 24.36
N GLY A 379 25.95 22.14 25.05
CA GLY A 379 26.09 22.04 26.51
C GLY A 379 27.47 21.51 26.91
N GLU A 380 27.86 21.73 28.17
CA GLU A 380 29.12 21.25 28.73
C GLU A 380 29.26 19.70 28.70
N GLU A 381 28.15 18.98 28.66
CA GLU A 381 28.11 17.51 28.49
C GLU A 381 27.00 17.07 27.54
N PRO A 382 27.25 16.93 26.24
CA PRO A 382 26.27 16.39 25.30
C PRO A 382 25.84 14.96 25.70
N GLY A 383 24.53 14.68 25.67
CA GLY A 383 23.99 13.34 25.90
C GLY A 383 23.89 12.88 27.35
N THR A 384 24.09 13.74 28.35
CA THR A 384 23.97 13.40 29.77
C THR A 384 22.61 12.81 30.13
N SER A 385 21.51 13.39 29.62
CA SER A 385 20.14 12.88 29.86
C SER A 385 19.96 11.46 29.31
N LEU A 386 20.47 11.20 28.12
CA LEU A 386 20.39 9.86 27.51
C LEU A 386 21.28 8.86 28.26
N ARG A 387 22.48 9.27 28.70
CA ARG A 387 23.36 8.41 29.48
C ARG A 387 22.70 8.01 30.80
N HIS A 388 22.17 8.96 31.54
CA HIS A 388 21.49 8.70 32.80
C HIS A 388 20.26 7.80 32.61
N PHE A 389 19.50 8.02 31.54
CA PHE A 389 18.40 7.14 31.18
C PHE A 389 18.88 5.70 30.89
N LEU A 390 19.94 5.51 30.09
CA LEU A 390 20.49 4.20 29.77
C LEU A 390 21.05 3.47 31.00
N GLU A 391 21.58 4.17 31.99
CA GLU A 391 22.06 3.63 33.25
C GLU A 391 20.92 3.15 34.16
N SER A 392 19.85 3.92 34.21
CA SER A 392 18.69 3.66 35.08
C SER A 392 17.65 2.74 34.49
N TYR A 393 17.50 2.71 33.14
CA TYR A 393 16.50 1.92 32.48
C TYR A 393 16.92 0.45 32.30
N PRO A 394 16.21 -0.52 32.90
CA PRO A 394 16.59 -1.92 32.86
C PRO A 394 16.36 -2.60 31.51
N GLY A 395 15.56 -2.01 30.64
CA GLY A 395 15.18 -2.56 29.35
C GLY A 395 16.19 -2.31 28.23
N ARG A 396 15.84 -2.71 27.03
CA ARG A 396 16.61 -2.44 25.82
C ARG A 396 16.12 -1.17 25.17
N VAL A 397 17.03 -0.42 24.56
CA VAL A 397 16.73 0.86 23.90
C VAL A 397 17.14 0.76 22.45
N LEU A 398 16.19 1.01 21.55
CA LEU A 398 16.41 1.14 20.12
C LEU A 398 16.18 2.59 19.71
N VAL A 399 17.15 3.18 19.05
CA VAL A 399 17.03 4.50 18.41
C VAL A 399 16.79 4.28 16.93
N ALA A 400 15.74 4.89 16.39
CA ALA A 400 15.42 4.86 14.98
C ALA A 400 15.86 6.16 14.32
N ALA A 401 16.44 6.09 13.13
CA ALA A 401 16.75 7.20 12.26
C ALA A 401 15.99 7.05 10.94
N ASP A 402 15.51 8.14 10.38
CA ASP A 402 14.70 8.16 9.15
C ASP A 402 15.51 7.93 7.87
N SER A 403 16.82 8.04 7.93
CA SER A 403 17.70 7.83 6.79
C SER A 403 19.11 7.39 7.20
N ALA A 404 19.85 6.81 6.25
CA ALA A 404 21.25 6.43 6.46
C ALA A 404 22.12 7.64 6.86
N GLY A 405 21.92 8.79 6.22
CA GLY A 405 22.67 10.01 6.54
C GLY A 405 22.39 10.51 7.95
N ARG A 406 21.11 10.51 8.38
CA ARG A 406 20.74 10.90 9.75
C ARG A 406 21.23 9.89 10.78
N ARG A 407 21.22 8.60 10.46
CA ARG A 407 21.81 7.57 11.34
C ARG A 407 23.30 7.86 11.58
N GLU A 408 24.09 8.10 10.53
CA GLU A 408 25.52 8.38 10.68
C GLU A 408 25.77 9.68 11.50
N ALA A 409 25.04 10.74 11.21
CA ALA A 409 25.13 12.00 11.99
C ALA A 409 24.75 11.81 13.47
N LEU A 410 23.77 10.95 13.74
CA LEU A 410 23.37 10.60 15.11
C LEU A 410 24.44 9.73 15.79
N MET A 411 25.01 8.75 15.08
CA MET A 411 26.12 7.94 15.56
C MET A 411 27.32 8.79 15.96
N GLU A 412 27.71 9.78 15.15
CA GLU A 412 28.77 10.75 15.49
C GLU A 412 28.44 11.56 16.74
N THR A 413 27.20 12.05 16.83
CA THR A 413 26.74 12.81 18.00
C THR A 413 26.76 11.97 19.28
N LEU A 414 26.31 10.73 19.20
CA LEU A 414 26.32 9.78 20.33
C LEU A 414 27.76 9.39 20.72
N ALA A 415 28.63 9.17 19.72
CA ALA A 415 30.04 8.87 19.98
C ALA A 415 30.76 10.02 20.68
N ALA A 416 30.49 11.28 20.30
CA ALA A 416 31.00 12.48 20.97
C ALA A 416 30.51 12.59 22.43
N ALA A 417 29.31 12.05 22.72
CA ALA A 417 28.76 11.94 24.07
C ALA A 417 29.28 10.68 24.84
N GLY A 418 30.21 9.92 24.27
CA GLY A 418 30.72 8.67 24.86
C GLY A 418 29.76 7.49 24.79
N LEU A 419 28.70 7.59 23.98
CA LEU A 419 27.68 6.55 23.79
C LEU A 419 27.93 5.83 22.47
N ARG A 420 27.95 4.49 22.50
CA ARG A 420 28.22 3.66 21.33
C ARG A 420 27.11 2.61 21.15
N PRO A 421 25.99 2.96 20.48
CA PRO A 421 24.96 1.97 20.19
C PRO A 421 25.48 0.94 19.19
N GLN A 422 24.96 -0.27 19.27
CA GLN A 422 25.19 -1.29 18.27
C GLN A 422 24.32 -1.02 17.05
N ASN A 423 24.90 -1.03 15.85
CA ASN A 423 24.13 -0.96 14.62
C ASN A 423 23.39 -2.28 14.38
N VAL A 424 22.08 -2.21 14.15
CA VAL A 424 21.24 -3.41 13.92
C VAL A 424 20.41 -3.22 12.66
N ASP A 425 20.16 -4.31 11.96
CA ASP A 425 19.33 -4.33 10.77
C ASP A 425 17.86 -4.58 11.14
N GLY A 426 17.18 -3.50 11.56
CA GLY A 426 15.78 -3.48 11.87
C GLY A 426 15.36 -4.13 13.19
N TRP A 427 14.06 -4.21 13.38
CA TRP A 427 13.41 -4.69 14.58
C TRP A 427 13.72 -6.16 14.93
N PRO A 428 13.70 -7.13 13.96
CA PRO A 428 14.01 -8.53 14.28
C PRO A 428 15.44 -8.74 14.83
N ALA A 429 16.42 -8.03 14.25
CA ALA A 429 17.81 -8.10 14.74
C ALA A 429 17.95 -7.50 16.14
N PHE A 430 17.24 -6.40 16.44
CA PHE A 430 17.18 -5.83 17.78
C PHE A 430 16.59 -6.81 18.80
N LEU A 431 15.60 -7.59 18.45
CA LEU A 431 15.01 -8.60 19.32
C LEU A 431 15.92 -9.84 19.51
N GLY A 432 16.96 -10.00 18.71
CA GLY A 432 17.84 -11.20 18.74
C GLY A 432 17.21 -12.42 18.05
N ALA A 433 16.17 -12.22 17.24
CA ALA A 433 15.68 -13.27 16.36
C ALA A 433 16.70 -13.43 15.22
N SER A 434 17.55 -14.43 15.31
CA SER A 434 18.42 -14.85 14.21
C SER A 434 17.57 -15.02 12.96
N SER A 435 17.97 -14.38 11.86
CA SER A 435 17.37 -14.58 10.53
C SER A 435 17.67 -16.01 10.04
N ALA A 436 16.95 -16.99 10.57
CA ALA A 436 16.99 -18.37 10.12
C ALA A 436 16.33 -18.58 8.74
N LEU A 437 15.97 -17.52 8.03
CA LEU A 437 15.30 -17.55 6.73
C LEU A 437 16.18 -17.17 5.54
N SER A 438 17.49 -16.99 5.74
CA SER A 438 18.44 -16.67 4.64
C SER A 438 19.17 -17.87 4.04
N VAL A 439 18.79 -19.12 4.30
CA VAL A 439 19.50 -20.32 3.78
C VAL A 439 18.62 -21.22 2.92
N ALA A 440 17.56 -20.70 2.34
CA ALA A 440 16.76 -21.44 1.36
C ALA A 440 16.81 -20.81 -0.04
N GLN A 441 17.94 -20.20 -0.41
CA GLN A 441 18.19 -19.85 -1.81
C GLN A 441 19.46 -20.55 -2.30
N THR A 442 19.22 -21.47 -3.29
CA THR A 442 20.18 -22.00 -4.26
C THR A 442 21.27 -22.95 -3.75
N ALA A 443 20.87 -24.19 -3.56
CA ALA A 443 21.72 -25.29 -4.00
C ALA A 443 21.10 -25.88 -5.28
N ALA A 444 21.41 -25.32 -6.43
CA ALA A 444 21.28 -26.02 -7.69
C ALA A 444 22.38 -27.10 -7.74
N PRO A 445 22.07 -28.36 -8.10
CA PRO A 445 23.10 -29.39 -8.18
C PRO A 445 24.03 -29.12 -9.35
N SER A 446 25.32 -29.02 -9.04
CA SER A 446 26.38 -28.99 -10.02
C SER A 446 26.34 -30.28 -10.87
N PRO A 447 26.47 -30.22 -12.21
CA PRO A 447 26.58 -31.41 -13.04
C PRO A 447 27.95 -32.06 -12.79
N GLN A 448 27.92 -33.34 -12.50
CA GLN A 448 29.08 -34.21 -12.39
C GLN A 448 29.85 -34.21 -13.73
N ARG A 449 31.11 -33.85 -13.66
CA ARG A 449 32.09 -33.93 -14.75
C ARG A 449 32.49 -35.40 -14.95
N GLY A 450 32.03 -36.01 -16.03
CA GLY A 450 32.56 -37.28 -16.49
C GLY A 450 33.94 -37.06 -17.10
N GLU A 451 34.92 -37.81 -16.60
CA GLU A 451 36.23 -37.99 -17.19
C GLU A 451 36.14 -38.60 -18.61
N ARG A 452 36.82 -38.01 -19.57
CA ARG A 452 37.51 -38.79 -20.63
C ARG A 452 38.73 -38.04 -21.14
N ALA A 453 39.79 -38.81 -21.18
CA ALA A 453 41.17 -38.50 -21.53
C ALA A 453 41.41 -38.13 -23.02
N GLY A 454 42.50 -37.43 -23.27
CA GLY A 454 43.32 -37.67 -24.43
C GLY A 454 43.69 -36.46 -25.29
N GLY A 455 44.97 -36.06 -25.28
CA GLY A 455 45.67 -35.67 -26.52
C GLY A 455 46.27 -34.27 -26.63
N ARG A 456 47.53 -34.16 -26.21
CA ARG A 456 48.72 -33.52 -26.86
C ARG A 456 48.56 -32.22 -27.68
N GLY A 457 49.41 -31.24 -27.35
CA GLY A 457 49.96 -30.27 -28.27
C GLY A 457 50.17 -28.87 -27.70
N GLY A 458 51.39 -28.56 -27.22
CA GLY A 458 51.82 -27.16 -27.01
C GLY A 458 52.56 -26.67 -28.28
N PRO A 459 53.33 -25.59 -28.29
CA PRO A 459 53.46 -24.44 -27.38
C PRO A 459 53.41 -23.07 -28.12
N ALA A 460 53.30 -21.98 -27.42
CA ALA A 460 54.08 -20.75 -27.59
C ALA A 460 53.49 -19.53 -26.88
N SER A 461 54.24 -19.02 -25.93
CA SER A 461 54.23 -17.61 -25.50
C SER A 461 55.10 -16.80 -26.51
N PRO A 462 55.19 -15.48 -26.49
CA PRO A 462 55.07 -14.54 -25.36
C PRO A 462 54.48 -13.14 -25.71
N SER A 463 54.11 -12.33 -24.78
CA SER A 463 54.75 -11.01 -24.53
C SER A 463 53.99 -10.19 -23.48
N ALA A 464 54.74 -9.75 -22.53
CA ALA A 464 54.36 -8.85 -21.45
C ALA A 464 54.38 -7.38 -21.90
N VAL A 465 53.53 -6.54 -21.26
CA VAL A 465 53.87 -5.14 -20.89
C VAL A 465 52.98 -4.73 -19.69
N PRO A 466 53.46 -3.83 -18.79
CA PRO A 466 53.18 -3.86 -17.36
C PRO A 466 52.31 -2.74 -16.83
N GLY A 467 51.80 -2.97 -15.61
CA GLY A 467 51.73 -1.92 -14.60
C GLY A 467 50.41 -1.19 -14.42
N GLN A 468 49.66 -1.58 -13.43
CA GLN A 468 49.05 -0.60 -12.50
C GLN A 468 48.74 -1.25 -11.15
N ALA A 469 49.02 -0.48 -10.10
CA ALA A 469 49.15 -0.91 -8.74
C ALA A 469 47.82 -1.30 -8.08
N LYS A 470 47.82 -2.38 -7.31
CA LYS A 470 46.78 -2.71 -6.34
C LYS A 470 46.93 -1.81 -5.10
N PRO A 471 45.84 -1.28 -4.53
CA PRO A 471 45.89 -0.77 -3.16
C PRO A 471 45.90 -1.93 -2.16
N LYS A 472 46.75 -1.76 -1.16
CA LYS A 472 47.02 -2.71 -0.09
C LYS A 472 45.81 -2.98 0.74
N GLY A 473 45.46 -4.25 0.94
CA GLY A 473 44.50 -4.71 1.92
C GLY A 473 44.98 -4.43 3.36
N LEU A 474 44.10 -3.94 4.17
CA LEU A 474 44.20 -3.88 5.61
C LEU A 474 43.90 -5.27 6.19
N PRO A 475 44.57 -5.68 7.26
CA PRO A 475 44.47 -7.03 7.80
C PRO A 475 43.14 -7.26 8.52
N LEU A 476 42.51 -8.38 8.22
CA LEU A 476 41.39 -8.94 8.97
C LEU A 476 41.92 -9.36 10.35
N SER A 477 41.35 -8.81 11.39
CA SER A 477 41.55 -9.28 12.79
C SER A 477 40.83 -10.60 12.98
N PRO A 478 41.42 -11.53 13.75
CA PRO A 478 40.88 -12.88 13.93
C PRO A 478 39.72 -12.92 14.92
N GLY A 479 38.76 -13.72 14.59
CA GLY A 479 37.87 -14.53 15.38
C GLY A 479 37.45 -14.07 16.76
N ALA A 480 36.17 -13.73 16.90
CA ALA A 480 35.47 -13.93 18.16
C ALA A 480 34.64 -15.21 18.04
N ALA A 481 34.91 -16.11 18.95
CA ALA A 481 34.24 -17.40 19.11
C ALA A 481 32.74 -17.25 19.34
N GLY A 482 32.00 -18.29 18.91
CA GLY A 482 30.54 -18.39 19.05
C GLY A 482 30.11 -18.23 20.51
N GLY A 483 29.45 -17.11 20.76
CA GLY A 483 28.59 -16.89 21.90
C GLY A 483 27.16 -16.85 21.42
N GLU A 484 26.25 -17.53 22.07
CA GLU A 484 24.83 -17.37 21.94
C GLU A 484 24.51 -15.85 21.94
N GLY A 485 24.01 -15.33 20.82
CA GLY A 485 23.89 -13.90 20.61
C GLY A 485 22.91 -13.26 21.58
N ILE A 486 23.45 -12.66 22.65
CA ILE A 486 22.66 -11.80 23.55
C ILE A 486 22.20 -10.59 22.75
N ALA A 487 20.89 -10.37 22.68
CA ALA A 487 20.32 -9.22 22.01
C ALA A 487 20.89 -7.89 22.54
N PRO A 488 21.24 -6.92 21.68
CA PRO A 488 21.91 -5.70 22.11
C PRO A 488 21.01 -4.88 23.05
N ARG A 489 21.64 -4.37 24.14
CA ARG A 489 20.91 -3.53 25.11
C ARG A 489 20.69 -2.11 24.58
N PHE A 490 21.63 -1.57 23.81
CA PHE A 490 21.53 -0.26 23.16
C PHE A 490 21.92 -0.39 21.71
N ALA A 491 21.01 -0.08 20.81
CA ALA A 491 21.18 -0.25 19.37
C ALA A 491 20.61 0.93 18.59
N ILE A 492 21.02 1.06 17.33
CA ILE A 492 20.50 2.01 16.35
C ILE A 492 20.16 1.29 15.05
N THR A 493 19.11 1.73 14.39
CA THR A 493 18.67 1.24 13.08
C THR A 493 18.19 2.38 12.19
N ILE A 494 17.93 2.09 10.90
CA ILE A 494 17.18 2.95 10.01
C ILE A 494 15.71 2.48 10.05
N ALA A 495 14.81 3.43 10.24
CA ALA A 495 13.38 3.19 10.15
C ALA A 495 12.73 4.46 9.58
N PRO A 496 11.76 4.35 8.68
CA PRO A 496 10.97 5.51 8.28
C PRO A 496 10.25 6.07 9.49
N LEU A 497 10.31 7.38 9.67
CA LEU A 497 9.66 8.13 10.73
C LEU A 497 8.39 8.80 10.21
#